data_730e0c63d524893d49a7724699f99144
#
_entry.id   730e0c63d524893d49a7724699f99144
#
_cell.length_a   1.000
_cell.length_b   1.000
_cell.length_c   1.000
_cell.angle_alpha   90.00
_cell.angle_beta   90.00
_cell.angle_gamma   90.00
#
_symmetry.space_group_name_H-M   'P 1'
#
loop_
_entity.id
_entity.type
_entity.pdbx_description
1 polymer ?
#
loop_
_entity_poly.entity_id
_entity_poly.type
_entity_poly.pdbx_seq_one_letter_code
_entity_poly.pdbx_strand_id
1 'polypeptide(L)'
;LKQGRIQAGEKINFVVPTGNFGDILAGYYAMRMGLPVHKLVCASNKNNVLTEFFAGGTYNANRTFYKTMSPSMDILISSNLERLLFELSGRDDAAVSAMMAQLKQKGEYSVSAQMQEALKQSFAAGCADEEETQAAIARLWKEKNYCIDTHTAVAVSVYEKYKEASGDGTSTVILSTASPYKFPRAVLTAISGSAPEDEFAAAAVLEAMGVPMPAQIAGLKEKPVLHRGVCAKDAMAQEIFKIGDKR
;
A
#
# COMPACT_ATOMS: atom_id res chain seq x y z
N LEU A 1 -8.60 6.65 -20.78
CA LEU A 1 -8.72 7.33 -22.06
C LEU A 1 -8.72 6.36 -23.23
N LYS A 2 -7.66 5.57 -23.45
CA LYS A 2 -7.56 4.64 -24.60
C LYS A 2 -8.71 3.64 -24.70
N GLN A 3 -9.29 3.23 -23.59
CA GLN A 3 -10.41 2.29 -23.53
C GLN A 3 -11.78 2.99 -23.49
N GLY A 4 -11.84 4.31 -23.61
CA GLY A 4 -13.07 5.08 -23.55
C GLY A 4 -13.79 5.07 -22.17
N ARG A 5 -13.10 4.67 -21.10
CA ARG A 5 -13.68 4.59 -19.74
C ARG A 5 -13.82 5.96 -19.08
N ILE A 6 -12.95 6.89 -19.44
CA ILE A 6 -12.94 8.27 -18.98
C ILE A 6 -12.62 9.20 -20.16
N GLN A 7 -13.04 10.46 -20.09
CA GLN A 7 -12.73 11.49 -21.07
C GLN A 7 -11.53 12.36 -20.64
N ALA A 8 -10.91 13.06 -21.59
CA ALA A 8 -9.85 14.00 -21.28
C ALA A 8 -10.39 15.14 -20.39
N GLY A 9 -9.71 15.41 -19.29
CA GLY A 9 -10.13 16.43 -18.31
C GLY A 9 -11.16 15.96 -17.28
N GLU A 10 -11.74 14.78 -17.44
CA GLU A 10 -12.63 14.19 -16.43
C GLU A 10 -11.88 13.92 -15.14
N LYS A 11 -12.48 14.32 -14.01
CA LYS A 11 -11.90 14.05 -12.69
C LYS A 11 -11.96 12.56 -12.36
N ILE A 12 -10.94 12.08 -11.68
CA ILE A 12 -10.76 10.67 -11.33
C ILE A 12 -10.26 10.53 -9.89
N ASN A 13 -10.74 9.50 -9.20
CA ASN A 13 -10.17 9.08 -7.93
C ASN A 13 -9.13 7.99 -8.13
N PHE A 14 -8.11 7.99 -7.28
CA PHE A 14 -7.19 6.86 -7.14
C PHE A 14 -7.26 6.31 -5.73
N VAL A 15 -7.52 5.01 -5.60
CA VAL A 15 -7.43 4.29 -4.32
C VAL A 15 -6.12 3.52 -4.30
N VAL A 16 -5.30 3.81 -3.30
CA VAL A 16 -3.93 3.33 -3.26
C VAL A 16 -3.69 2.51 -1.99
N PRO A 17 -3.38 1.20 -2.11
CA PRO A 17 -2.90 0.41 -0.97
C PRO A 17 -1.62 1.05 -0.44
N THR A 18 -1.64 1.55 0.78
CA THR A 18 -0.60 2.48 1.26
C THR A 18 0.07 1.97 2.53
N GLY A 19 1.40 1.83 2.47
CA GLY A 19 2.29 1.67 3.60
C GLY A 19 3.23 2.87 3.68
N ASN A 20 4.37 2.83 2.99
CA ASN A 20 5.40 3.87 3.02
C ASN A 20 5.07 5.18 2.28
N PHE A 21 3.84 5.33 1.81
CA PHE A 21 3.32 6.55 1.18
C PHE A 21 3.96 6.93 -0.17
N GLY A 22 4.82 6.12 -0.73
CA GLY A 22 5.54 6.47 -1.98
C GLY A 22 4.62 6.57 -3.19
N ASP A 23 3.76 5.58 -3.39
CA ASP A 23 2.85 5.46 -4.53
C ASP A 23 1.77 6.56 -4.51
N ILE A 24 1.06 6.71 -3.40
CA ILE A 24 0.03 7.76 -3.29
C ILE A 24 0.62 9.18 -3.37
N LEU A 25 1.88 9.38 -2.91
CA LEU A 25 2.61 10.63 -3.06
C LEU A 25 2.89 10.94 -4.53
N ALA A 26 3.22 9.93 -5.34
CA ALA A 26 3.36 10.11 -6.79
C ALA A 26 2.05 10.59 -7.42
N GLY A 27 0.91 10.04 -6.98
CA GLY A 27 -0.43 10.54 -7.36
C GLY A 27 -0.65 12.00 -6.97
N TYR A 28 -0.22 12.40 -5.78
CA TYR A 28 -0.28 13.79 -5.34
C TYR A 28 0.56 14.73 -6.22
N TYR A 29 1.79 14.34 -6.55
CA TYR A 29 2.61 15.13 -7.46
C TYR A 29 2.00 15.19 -8.87
N ALA A 30 1.45 14.10 -9.39
CA ALA A 30 0.75 14.11 -10.67
C ALA A 30 -0.44 15.09 -10.67
N MET A 31 -1.22 15.12 -9.57
CA MET A 31 -2.28 16.11 -9.37
C MET A 31 -1.74 17.54 -9.38
N ARG A 32 -0.62 17.80 -8.69
CA ARG A 32 0.05 19.12 -8.68
C ARG A 32 0.62 19.50 -10.05
N MET A 33 0.90 18.55 -10.91
CA MET A 33 1.33 18.74 -12.30
C MET A 33 0.15 18.93 -13.28
N GLY A 34 -1.09 18.90 -12.79
CA GLY A 34 -2.29 19.16 -13.59
C GLY A 34 -3.12 17.94 -13.98
N LEU A 35 -2.80 16.74 -13.48
CA LEU A 35 -3.70 15.59 -13.64
C LEU A 35 -5.02 15.88 -12.92
N PRO A 36 -6.20 15.71 -13.56
CA PRO A 36 -7.50 16.01 -12.93
C PRO A 36 -7.90 14.95 -11.91
N VAL A 37 -7.15 14.87 -10.80
CA VAL A 37 -7.47 14.00 -9.66
C VAL A 37 -8.53 14.69 -8.80
N HIS A 38 -9.60 13.96 -8.45
CA HIS A 38 -10.59 14.42 -7.48
C HIS A 38 -10.15 14.08 -6.05
N LYS A 39 -9.91 12.79 -5.78
CA LYS A 39 -9.43 12.30 -4.48
C LYS A 39 -8.34 11.24 -4.63
N LEU A 40 -7.40 11.29 -3.72
CA LEU A 40 -6.44 10.23 -3.44
C LEU A 40 -6.90 9.51 -2.17
N VAL A 41 -7.35 8.28 -2.31
CA VAL A 41 -7.87 7.50 -1.19
C VAL A 41 -6.75 6.61 -0.64
N CYS A 42 -6.27 6.94 0.54
CA CYS A 42 -5.24 6.18 1.26
C CYS A 42 -5.88 4.96 1.92
N ALA A 43 -5.57 3.79 1.43
CA ALA A 43 -6.07 2.52 1.97
C ALA A 43 -5.02 1.87 2.86
N SER A 44 -5.34 1.67 4.13
CA SER A 44 -4.49 1.01 5.14
C SER A 44 -5.05 -0.35 5.52
N ASN A 45 -4.17 -1.27 5.94
CA ASN A 45 -4.60 -2.48 6.63
C ASN A 45 -4.83 -2.19 8.13
N LYS A 46 -4.85 -3.21 8.98
CA LYS A 46 -5.02 -3.08 10.44
C LYS A 46 -3.99 -2.16 11.09
N ASN A 47 -2.81 -1.96 10.48
CA ASN A 47 -1.84 -0.94 10.88
C ASN A 47 -2.26 0.44 10.32
N ASN A 48 -3.33 1.00 10.86
CA ASN A 48 -4.11 2.11 10.30
C ASN A 48 -3.60 3.50 10.71
N VAL A 49 -2.31 3.65 11.01
CA VAL A 49 -1.71 4.93 11.45
C VAL A 49 -2.02 6.09 10.49
N LEU A 50 -1.96 5.84 9.18
CA LEU A 50 -2.28 6.85 8.17
C LEU A 50 -3.77 7.21 8.17
N THR A 51 -4.67 6.24 8.31
CA THR A 51 -6.11 6.49 8.38
C THR A 51 -6.46 7.44 9.53
N GLU A 52 -5.92 7.19 10.72
CA GLU A 52 -6.15 8.06 11.88
C GLU A 52 -5.49 9.43 11.71
N PHE A 53 -4.29 9.49 11.13
CA PHE A 53 -3.61 10.73 10.81
C PHE A 53 -4.46 11.63 9.88
N PHE A 54 -4.99 11.09 8.80
CA PHE A 54 -5.84 11.85 7.88
C PHE A 54 -7.14 12.34 8.53
N ALA A 55 -7.71 11.55 9.44
CA ALA A 55 -8.92 11.94 10.17
C ALA A 55 -8.66 13.05 11.20
N GLY A 56 -7.62 12.90 12.03
CA GLY A 56 -7.38 13.72 13.21
C GLY A 56 -6.24 14.74 13.10
N GLY A 57 -5.37 14.65 12.09
CA GLY A 57 -4.19 15.49 11.95
C GLY A 57 -3.04 15.15 12.90
N THR A 58 -3.18 14.09 13.71
CA THR A 58 -2.14 13.59 14.60
C THR A 58 -1.61 12.26 14.12
N TYR A 59 -0.32 12.20 13.83
CA TYR A 59 0.40 10.98 13.53
C TYR A 59 0.91 10.36 14.81
N ASN A 60 0.47 9.16 15.15
CA ASN A 60 0.86 8.47 16.37
C ASN A 60 1.34 7.05 16.07
N ALA A 61 2.65 6.81 16.23
CA ALA A 61 3.30 5.51 16.08
C ALA A 61 3.33 4.67 17.36
N ASN A 62 2.86 5.22 18.51
CA ASN A 62 2.80 4.53 19.81
C ASN A 62 1.60 3.59 19.86
N ARG A 63 1.65 2.51 19.08
CA ARG A 63 0.56 1.56 18.94
C ARG A 63 1.06 0.13 18.72
N THR A 64 0.18 -0.82 18.86
CA THR A 64 0.48 -2.22 18.57
C THR A 64 0.76 -2.39 17.08
N PHE A 65 1.83 -3.12 16.78
CA PHE A 65 2.15 -3.59 15.42
C PHE A 65 1.46 -4.92 15.16
N TYR A 66 0.75 -5.03 14.04
CA TYR A 66 0.07 -6.24 13.61
C TYR A 66 0.76 -6.82 12.38
N LYS A 67 1.04 -8.13 12.42
CA LYS A 67 1.40 -8.88 11.22
C LYS A 67 0.13 -9.27 10.48
N THR A 68 -0.01 -8.84 9.24
CA THR A 68 -1.22 -9.04 8.45
C THR A 68 -0.95 -9.87 7.20
N MET A 69 -2.03 -10.24 6.48
CA MET A 69 -1.92 -10.90 5.17
C MET A 69 -1.45 -9.96 4.05
N SER A 70 -1.38 -8.64 4.30
CA SER A 70 -0.85 -7.62 3.38
C SER A 70 0.45 -7.00 3.91
N PRO A 71 1.54 -7.79 4.09
CA PRO A 71 2.68 -7.41 4.92
C PRO A 71 3.51 -6.23 4.37
N SER A 72 3.41 -5.90 3.09
CA SER A 72 4.06 -4.69 2.55
C SER A 72 3.47 -3.39 3.08
N MET A 73 2.29 -3.46 3.72
CA MET A 73 1.60 -2.35 4.38
C MET A 73 1.76 -2.40 5.91
N ASP A 74 2.45 -3.41 6.47
CA ASP A 74 2.70 -3.55 7.90
C ASP A 74 3.77 -2.56 8.34
N ILE A 75 3.35 -1.34 8.62
CA ILE A 75 4.24 -0.26 9.05
C ILE A 75 3.62 0.55 10.19
N LEU A 76 4.46 1.14 11.03
CA LEU A 76 4.08 2.17 12.00
C LEU A 76 4.66 3.54 11.64
N ILE A 77 5.71 3.57 10.81
CA ILE A 77 6.33 4.82 10.33
C ILE A 77 6.32 4.82 8.80
N SER A 78 5.58 5.76 8.23
CA SER A 78 5.42 5.95 6.80
C SER A 78 6.49 6.92 6.30
N SER A 79 7.58 6.38 5.73
CA SER A 79 8.82 7.13 5.49
C SER A 79 8.72 8.24 4.44
N ASN A 80 7.75 8.20 3.52
CA ASN A 80 7.60 9.24 2.50
C ASN A 80 6.56 10.31 2.87
N LEU A 81 5.85 10.16 3.99
CA LEU A 81 4.84 11.13 4.42
C LEU A 81 5.46 12.51 4.69
N GLU A 82 6.70 12.55 5.18
CA GLU A 82 7.42 13.81 5.42
C GLU A 82 7.49 14.70 4.17
N ARG A 83 7.54 14.12 2.96
CA ARG A 83 7.54 14.88 1.71
C ARG A 83 6.21 15.56 1.43
N LEU A 84 5.09 14.91 1.78
CA LEU A 84 3.78 15.54 1.73
C LEU A 84 3.70 16.68 2.75
N LEU A 85 4.17 16.46 3.98
CA LEU A 85 4.20 17.49 5.03
C LEU A 85 5.01 18.71 4.58
N PHE A 86 6.14 18.50 3.90
CA PHE A 86 6.93 19.59 3.33
C PHE A 86 6.14 20.43 2.32
N GLU A 87 5.44 19.80 1.38
CA GLU A 87 4.60 20.52 0.43
C GLU A 87 3.43 21.27 1.10
N LEU A 88 2.80 20.65 2.10
CA LEU A 88 1.64 21.24 2.81
C LEU A 88 2.02 22.35 3.80
N SER A 89 3.26 22.34 4.31
CA SER A 89 3.78 23.42 5.16
C SER A 89 4.18 24.69 4.37
N GLY A 90 4.06 24.65 3.06
CA GLY A 90 4.61 25.73 2.19
C GLY A 90 6.11 25.58 1.98
N ARG A 91 6.65 24.36 2.09
CA ARG A 91 8.07 24.01 1.98
C ARG A 91 8.92 24.53 3.12
N ASP A 92 8.34 24.56 4.31
CA ASP A 92 9.03 24.94 5.56
C ASP A 92 9.78 23.71 6.11
N ASP A 93 11.09 23.67 5.90
CA ASP A 93 11.98 22.60 6.36
C ASP A 93 12.14 22.59 7.88
N ALA A 94 12.08 23.73 8.54
CA ALA A 94 12.16 23.84 10.00
C ALA A 94 10.91 23.21 10.65
N ALA A 95 9.71 23.49 10.11
CA ALA A 95 8.47 22.90 10.59
C ALA A 95 8.47 21.37 10.42
N VAL A 96 8.92 20.86 9.27
CA VAL A 96 9.00 19.41 9.01
C VAL A 96 10.04 18.76 9.93
N SER A 97 11.21 19.37 10.08
CA SER A 97 12.27 18.89 10.99
C SER A 97 11.78 18.80 12.44
N ALA A 98 11.00 19.79 12.89
CA ALA A 98 10.41 19.77 14.22
C ALA A 98 9.41 18.62 14.40
N MET A 99 8.53 18.36 13.42
CA MET A 99 7.60 17.22 13.44
C MET A 99 8.33 15.87 13.45
N MET A 100 9.38 15.72 12.64
CA MET A 100 10.20 14.49 12.64
C MET A 100 10.97 14.29 13.93
N ALA A 101 11.45 15.37 14.56
CA ALA A 101 12.07 15.31 15.88
C ALA A 101 11.06 14.87 16.97
N GLN A 102 9.83 15.37 16.94
CA GLN A 102 8.75 14.93 17.83
C GLN A 102 8.43 13.46 17.63
N LEU A 103 8.28 13.01 16.37
CA LEU A 103 8.07 11.60 16.06
C LEU A 103 9.16 10.71 16.65
N LYS A 104 10.42 11.11 16.49
CA LYS A 104 11.57 10.37 17.05
C LYS A 104 11.60 10.34 18.58
N GLN A 105 11.23 11.43 19.23
CA GLN A 105 11.34 11.58 20.69
C GLN A 105 10.11 11.07 21.44
N LYS A 106 8.90 11.32 20.88
CA LYS A 106 7.62 11.07 21.54
C LYS A 106 6.80 9.97 20.85
N GLY A 107 7.18 9.56 19.63
CA GLY A 107 6.41 8.63 18.80
C GLY A 107 5.20 9.27 18.10
N GLU A 108 5.00 10.59 18.24
CA GLU A 108 3.86 11.29 17.66
C GLU A 108 4.18 12.75 17.31
N TYR A 109 3.39 13.32 16.40
CA TYR A 109 3.32 14.75 16.09
C TYR A 109 1.94 15.11 15.56
N SER A 110 1.60 16.40 15.60
CA SER A 110 0.37 16.94 15.01
C SER A 110 0.69 18.00 13.96
N VAL A 111 -0.11 18.04 12.90
CA VAL A 111 -0.04 19.09 11.89
C VAL A 111 -0.89 20.30 12.27
N SER A 112 -0.62 21.46 11.65
CA SER A 112 -1.45 22.65 11.84
C SER A 112 -2.87 22.45 11.26
N ALA A 113 -3.83 23.24 11.76
CA ALA A 113 -5.19 23.22 11.21
C ALA A 113 -5.24 23.52 9.70
N GLN A 114 -4.36 24.39 9.20
CA GLN A 114 -4.23 24.71 7.79
C GLN A 114 -3.77 23.48 6.97
N MET A 115 -2.77 22.74 7.47
CA MET A 115 -2.30 21.52 6.82
C MET A 115 -3.37 20.43 6.85
N GLN A 116 -4.10 20.30 7.96
CA GLN A 116 -5.18 19.34 8.07
C GLN A 116 -6.31 19.62 7.07
N GLU A 117 -6.65 20.88 6.85
CA GLU A 117 -7.65 21.26 5.84
C GLU A 117 -7.15 20.93 4.42
N ALA A 118 -5.90 21.21 4.11
CA ALA A 118 -5.29 20.87 2.82
C ALA A 118 -5.26 19.34 2.59
N LEU A 119 -5.01 18.54 3.63
CA LEU A 119 -5.12 17.08 3.57
C LEU A 119 -6.54 16.66 3.17
N LYS A 120 -7.57 17.17 3.84
CA LYS A 120 -8.97 16.85 3.57
C LYS A 120 -9.43 17.22 2.15
N GLN A 121 -8.87 18.28 1.58
CA GLN A 121 -9.20 18.69 0.21
C GLN A 121 -8.74 17.66 -0.82
N SER A 122 -7.56 17.08 -0.65
CA SER A 122 -6.93 16.20 -1.64
C SER A 122 -7.07 14.71 -1.35
N PHE A 123 -7.18 14.36 -0.06
CA PHE A 123 -7.15 12.97 0.39
C PHE A 123 -8.45 12.56 1.06
N ALA A 124 -8.71 11.26 0.98
CA ALA A 124 -9.57 10.50 1.87
C ALA A 124 -8.75 9.31 2.40
N ALA A 125 -9.17 8.69 3.49
CA ALA A 125 -8.47 7.53 4.03
C ALA A 125 -9.45 6.55 4.68
N GLY A 126 -9.06 5.29 4.71
CA GLY A 126 -9.79 4.22 5.36
C GLY A 126 -8.90 3.04 5.63
N CYS A 127 -9.40 2.08 6.38
CA CYS A 127 -8.70 0.82 6.65
C CYS A 127 -9.61 -0.38 6.49
N ALA A 128 -9.00 -1.53 6.24
CA ALA A 128 -9.66 -2.82 6.23
C ALA A 128 -8.91 -3.80 7.15
N ASP A 129 -9.67 -4.61 7.85
CA ASP A 129 -9.13 -5.69 8.65
C ASP A 129 -8.90 -6.97 7.82
N GLU A 130 -8.48 -8.06 8.50
CA GLU A 130 -8.18 -9.33 7.85
C GLU A 130 -9.44 -9.99 7.25
N GLU A 131 -10.59 -9.91 7.94
CA GLU A 131 -11.84 -10.52 7.49
C GLU A 131 -12.39 -9.79 6.26
N GLU A 132 -12.39 -8.47 6.28
CA GLU A 132 -12.79 -7.62 5.16
C GLU A 132 -11.89 -7.84 3.93
N THR A 133 -10.58 -7.99 4.17
CA THR A 133 -9.59 -8.25 3.11
C THR A 133 -9.83 -9.62 2.47
N GLN A 134 -10.03 -10.66 3.26
CA GLN A 134 -10.35 -12.01 2.76
C GLN A 134 -11.68 -12.03 2.00
N ALA A 135 -12.70 -11.38 2.56
CA ALA A 135 -14.01 -11.30 1.93
C ALA A 135 -13.96 -10.61 0.54
N ALA A 136 -13.15 -9.55 0.40
CA ALA A 136 -12.97 -8.88 -0.89
C ALA A 136 -12.31 -9.80 -1.94
N ILE A 137 -11.29 -10.58 -1.57
CA ILE A 137 -10.67 -11.57 -2.48
C ILE A 137 -11.68 -12.62 -2.90
N ALA A 138 -12.36 -13.26 -1.93
CA ALA A 138 -13.32 -14.32 -2.18
C ALA A 138 -14.48 -13.84 -3.07
N ARG A 139 -14.99 -12.66 -2.80
CA ARG A 139 -16.11 -12.07 -3.55
C ARG A 139 -15.73 -11.76 -4.99
N LEU A 140 -14.62 -11.08 -5.24
CA LEU A 140 -14.20 -10.76 -6.60
C LEU A 140 -13.86 -12.03 -7.42
N TRP A 141 -13.28 -13.03 -6.78
CA TRP A 141 -13.08 -14.32 -7.42
C TRP A 141 -14.42 -14.95 -7.81
N LYS A 142 -15.37 -15.05 -6.88
CA LYS A 142 -16.67 -15.68 -7.11
C LYS A 142 -17.53 -14.94 -8.15
N GLU A 143 -17.59 -13.61 -8.06
CA GLU A 143 -18.52 -12.81 -8.87
C GLU A 143 -17.95 -12.40 -10.23
N LYS A 144 -16.63 -12.23 -10.31
CA LYS A 144 -15.96 -11.66 -11.49
C LYS A 144 -14.94 -12.59 -12.12
N ASN A 145 -14.69 -13.75 -11.51
CA ASN A 145 -13.57 -14.63 -11.87
C ASN A 145 -12.23 -13.84 -11.94
N TYR A 146 -12.05 -12.91 -11.02
CA TYR A 146 -10.90 -12.02 -10.98
C TYR A 146 -10.16 -12.17 -9.66
N CYS A 147 -8.94 -12.71 -9.73
CA CYS A 147 -8.07 -12.94 -8.59
C CYS A 147 -7.24 -11.68 -8.33
N ILE A 148 -7.39 -11.11 -7.14
CA ILE A 148 -6.60 -9.98 -6.66
C ILE A 148 -5.65 -10.39 -5.55
N ASP A 149 -4.57 -9.64 -5.38
CA ASP A 149 -3.65 -9.79 -4.25
C ASP A 149 -4.23 -9.16 -2.96
N THR A 150 -3.60 -9.48 -1.83
CA THR A 150 -4.04 -9.04 -0.51
C THR A 150 -4.02 -7.51 -0.32
N HIS A 151 -3.07 -6.81 -0.95
CA HIS A 151 -2.95 -5.35 -0.85
C HIS A 151 -4.04 -4.66 -1.67
N THR A 152 -4.27 -5.15 -2.90
CA THR A 152 -5.39 -4.70 -3.74
C THR A 152 -6.72 -4.94 -3.04
N ALA A 153 -6.87 -6.05 -2.31
CA ALA A 153 -8.08 -6.36 -1.56
C ALA A 153 -8.37 -5.34 -0.43
N VAL A 154 -7.34 -4.91 0.30
CA VAL A 154 -7.47 -3.80 1.26
C VAL A 154 -8.01 -2.55 0.57
N ALA A 155 -7.45 -2.19 -0.60
CA ALA A 155 -7.89 -1.01 -1.33
C ALA A 155 -9.33 -1.13 -1.87
N VAL A 156 -9.75 -2.32 -2.29
CA VAL A 156 -11.14 -2.60 -2.70
C VAL A 156 -12.10 -2.39 -1.52
N SER A 157 -11.81 -2.97 -0.36
CA SER A 157 -12.64 -2.82 0.84
C SER A 157 -12.74 -1.36 1.29
N VAL A 158 -11.63 -0.64 1.29
CA VAL A 158 -11.60 0.79 1.63
C VAL A 158 -12.38 1.63 0.62
N TYR A 159 -12.29 1.32 -0.68
CA TYR A 159 -13.05 2.00 -1.71
C TYR A 159 -14.57 1.85 -1.51
N GLU A 160 -15.02 0.65 -1.19
CA GLU A 160 -16.45 0.38 -0.97
C GLU A 160 -16.98 1.19 0.21
N LYS A 161 -16.26 1.20 1.32
CA LYS A 161 -16.58 2.03 2.50
C LYS A 161 -16.58 3.54 2.17
N TYR A 162 -15.57 3.99 1.43
CA TYR A 162 -15.48 5.39 0.98
C TYR A 162 -16.68 5.78 0.13
N LYS A 163 -17.01 4.96 -0.86
CA LYS A 163 -18.15 5.20 -1.77
C LYS A 163 -19.48 5.24 -1.03
N GLU A 164 -19.69 4.30 -0.11
CA GLU A 164 -20.91 4.25 0.73
C GLU A 164 -21.02 5.48 1.62
N ALA A 165 -19.95 5.87 2.29
CA ALA A 165 -19.96 6.99 3.23
C ALA A 165 -20.04 8.36 2.55
N SER A 166 -19.41 8.54 1.37
CA SER A 166 -19.35 9.84 0.68
C SER A 166 -20.42 10.05 -0.38
N GLY A 167 -21.00 8.98 -0.92
CA GLY A 167 -21.84 9.04 -2.11
C GLY A 167 -21.11 9.46 -3.39
N ASP A 168 -19.78 9.51 -3.38
CA ASP A 168 -18.96 9.97 -4.50
C ASP A 168 -19.07 9.04 -5.71
N GLY A 169 -19.65 9.55 -6.79
CA GLY A 169 -19.82 8.85 -8.06
C GLY A 169 -18.66 9.04 -9.06
N THR A 170 -17.58 9.71 -8.67
CA THR A 170 -16.42 9.97 -9.52
C THR A 170 -15.80 8.66 -10.00
N SER A 171 -15.44 8.59 -11.29
CA SER A 171 -14.71 7.46 -11.86
C SER A 171 -13.48 7.14 -11.02
N THR A 172 -13.33 5.89 -10.59
CA THR A 172 -12.28 5.51 -9.63
C THR A 172 -11.40 4.41 -10.19
N VAL A 173 -10.09 4.58 -10.02
CA VAL A 173 -9.08 3.55 -10.29
C VAL A 173 -8.55 3.04 -8.95
N ILE A 174 -8.63 1.74 -8.74
CA ILE A 174 -7.97 1.05 -7.63
C ILE A 174 -6.63 0.52 -8.14
N LEU A 175 -5.54 0.90 -7.48
CA LEU A 175 -4.20 0.46 -7.87
C LEU A 175 -3.98 -0.99 -7.43
N SER A 176 -3.62 -1.84 -8.40
CA SER A 176 -3.19 -3.22 -8.15
C SER A 176 -1.67 -3.25 -8.07
N THR A 177 -1.13 -3.12 -6.86
CA THR A 177 0.29 -2.89 -6.60
C THR A 177 1.12 -4.17 -6.49
N ALA A 178 0.48 -5.34 -6.45
CA ALA A 178 1.14 -6.63 -6.34
C ALA A 178 0.39 -7.71 -7.15
N SER A 179 1.04 -8.86 -7.30
CA SER A 179 0.44 -10.05 -7.92
C SER A 179 -0.16 -10.96 -6.83
N PRO A 180 -1.25 -11.70 -7.09
CA PRO A 180 -1.72 -12.78 -6.21
C PRO A 180 -0.64 -13.79 -5.85
N TYR A 181 0.33 -13.99 -6.74
CA TYR A 181 1.46 -14.89 -6.54
C TYR A 181 2.54 -14.38 -5.58
N LYS A 182 2.44 -13.14 -5.09
CA LYS A 182 3.35 -12.63 -4.07
C LYS A 182 3.07 -13.24 -2.69
N PHE A 183 1.80 -13.54 -2.41
CA PHE A 183 1.32 -14.16 -1.17
C PHE A 183 0.26 -15.22 -1.49
N PRO A 184 0.62 -16.27 -2.26
CA PRO A 184 -0.36 -17.19 -2.84
C PRO A 184 -1.14 -17.97 -1.79
N ARG A 185 -0.54 -18.29 -0.63
CA ARG A 185 -1.23 -18.97 0.48
C ARG A 185 -2.38 -18.12 1.01
N ALA A 186 -2.13 -16.84 1.28
CA ALA A 186 -3.15 -15.94 1.81
C ALA A 186 -4.31 -15.76 0.83
N VAL A 187 -3.99 -15.60 -0.47
CA VAL A 187 -4.99 -15.50 -1.53
C VAL A 187 -5.79 -16.79 -1.67
N LEU A 188 -5.12 -17.94 -1.72
CA LEU A 188 -5.77 -19.23 -1.86
C LEU A 188 -6.64 -19.56 -0.64
N THR A 189 -6.18 -19.24 0.57
CA THR A 189 -6.99 -19.40 1.79
C THR A 189 -8.26 -18.57 1.73
N ALA A 190 -8.18 -17.34 1.23
CA ALA A 190 -9.35 -16.47 1.07
C ALA A 190 -10.36 -17.05 0.04
N ILE A 191 -9.88 -17.67 -1.04
CA ILE A 191 -10.74 -18.24 -2.10
C ILE A 191 -11.35 -19.59 -1.69
N SER A 192 -10.55 -20.48 -1.07
CA SER A 192 -10.87 -21.90 -0.87
C SER A 192 -11.02 -22.31 0.59
N GLY A 193 -10.82 -21.39 1.55
CA GLY A 193 -10.86 -21.68 2.98
C GLY A 193 -9.59 -22.33 3.54
N SER A 194 -8.69 -22.83 2.71
CA SER A 194 -7.42 -23.45 3.11
C SER A 194 -6.37 -23.38 2.02
N ALA A 195 -5.10 -23.51 2.39
CA ALA A 195 -3.99 -23.54 1.42
C ALA A 195 -2.87 -24.47 1.94
N PRO A 196 -2.05 -25.05 1.03
CA PRO A 196 -0.80 -25.72 1.40
C PRO A 196 0.13 -24.80 2.18
N GLU A 197 1.01 -25.36 3.02
CA GLU A 197 2.00 -24.56 3.75
C GLU A 197 3.13 -24.04 2.85
N ASP A 198 3.51 -24.78 1.82
CA ASP A 198 4.50 -24.37 0.83
C ASP A 198 3.93 -23.34 -0.12
N GLU A 199 4.57 -22.18 -0.21
CA GLU A 199 4.11 -21.07 -1.07
C GLU A 199 4.11 -21.45 -2.57
N PHE A 200 5.04 -22.28 -3.02
CA PHE A 200 5.07 -22.74 -4.40
C PHE A 200 3.97 -23.76 -4.69
N ALA A 201 3.62 -24.60 -3.71
CA ALA A 201 2.46 -25.50 -3.84
C ALA A 201 1.15 -24.68 -3.92
N ALA A 202 1.00 -23.66 -3.09
CA ALA A 202 -0.15 -22.76 -3.16
C ALA A 202 -0.21 -22.00 -4.52
N ALA A 203 0.93 -21.56 -5.04
CA ALA A 203 1.02 -20.93 -6.37
C ALA A 203 0.59 -21.90 -7.48
N ALA A 204 1.01 -23.18 -7.44
CA ALA A 204 0.59 -24.18 -8.41
C ALA A 204 -0.92 -24.45 -8.38
N VAL A 205 -1.54 -24.40 -7.19
CA VAL A 205 -3.01 -24.53 -7.08
C VAL A 205 -3.71 -23.32 -7.72
N LEU A 206 -3.25 -22.09 -7.47
CA LEU A 206 -3.81 -20.90 -8.12
C LEU A 206 -3.70 -20.97 -9.65
N GLU A 207 -2.57 -21.44 -10.17
CA GLU A 207 -2.38 -21.65 -11.60
C GLU A 207 -3.37 -22.68 -12.16
N ALA A 208 -3.54 -23.81 -11.47
CA ALA A 208 -4.51 -24.85 -11.84
C ALA A 208 -5.97 -24.35 -11.79
N MET A 209 -6.27 -23.33 -10.97
CA MET A 209 -7.58 -22.66 -10.94
C MET A 209 -7.75 -21.65 -12.09
N GLY A 210 -6.76 -21.49 -12.97
CA GLY A 210 -6.82 -20.59 -14.13
C GLY A 210 -6.34 -19.16 -13.87
N VAL A 211 -5.70 -18.89 -12.72
CA VAL A 211 -5.03 -17.60 -12.49
C VAL A 211 -3.72 -17.60 -13.29
N PRO A 212 -3.50 -16.66 -14.24
CA PRO A 212 -2.29 -16.66 -15.05
C PRO A 212 -1.03 -16.45 -14.19
N MET A 213 -0.07 -17.38 -14.27
CA MET A 213 1.19 -17.25 -13.55
C MET A 213 2.15 -16.30 -14.28
N PRO A 214 2.71 -15.29 -13.62
CA PRO A 214 3.73 -14.43 -14.22
C PRO A 214 4.99 -15.24 -14.57
N ALA A 215 5.59 -14.96 -15.73
CA ALA A 215 6.80 -15.64 -16.19
C ALA A 215 7.99 -15.54 -15.19
N GLN A 216 8.02 -14.49 -14.38
CA GLN A 216 9.02 -14.27 -13.34
C GLN A 216 8.90 -15.27 -12.17
N ILE A 217 7.70 -15.84 -11.97
CA ILE A 217 7.41 -16.82 -10.90
C ILE A 217 7.55 -18.24 -11.44
N ALA A 218 7.18 -18.45 -12.72
CA ALA A 218 7.29 -19.76 -13.36
C ALA A 218 8.73 -20.29 -13.29
N GLY A 219 8.90 -21.51 -12.78
CA GLY A 219 10.19 -22.16 -12.61
C GLY A 219 11.10 -21.53 -11.54
N LEU A 220 10.59 -20.63 -10.69
CA LEU A 220 11.41 -19.98 -9.65
C LEU A 220 11.91 -20.98 -8.59
N LYS A 221 11.11 -22.01 -8.28
CA LYS A 221 11.45 -23.05 -7.28
C LYS A 221 12.70 -23.85 -7.69
N GLU A 222 12.89 -24.07 -9.00
CA GLU A 222 13.98 -24.85 -9.56
C GLU A 222 15.29 -24.02 -9.70
N LYS A 223 15.22 -22.70 -9.53
CA LYS A 223 16.40 -21.84 -9.68
C LYS A 223 17.34 -21.99 -8.47
N PRO A 224 18.66 -21.98 -8.70
CA PRO A 224 19.62 -22.06 -7.60
C PRO A 224 19.57 -20.79 -6.74
N VAL A 225 19.70 -20.96 -5.44
CA VAL A 225 19.92 -19.85 -4.51
C VAL A 225 21.36 -19.36 -4.66
N LEU A 226 21.53 -18.19 -5.30
CA LEU A 226 22.84 -17.64 -5.65
C LEU A 226 23.53 -16.96 -4.47
N HIS A 227 22.79 -16.28 -3.61
CA HIS A 227 23.31 -15.48 -2.50
C HIS A 227 22.89 -16.10 -1.17
N ARG A 228 23.85 -16.79 -0.52
CA ARG A 228 23.63 -17.49 0.77
C ARG A 228 24.33 -16.82 1.94
N GLY A 229 25.10 -15.74 1.66
CA GLY A 229 25.82 -15.02 2.70
C GLY A 229 24.87 -14.29 3.65
N VAL A 230 25.19 -14.38 4.94
CA VAL A 230 24.50 -13.63 6.00
C VAL A 230 25.57 -12.88 6.78
N CYS A 231 25.33 -11.61 7.06
CA CYS A 231 26.21 -10.82 7.91
C CYS A 231 25.42 -10.07 8.99
N ALA A 232 26.09 -9.70 10.05
CA ALA A 232 25.53 -8.83 11.07
C ALA A 232 25.37 -7.40 10.50
N LYS A 233 24.47 -6.62 11.08
CA LYS A 233 24.14 -5.28 10.59
C LYS A 233 25.35 -4.33 10.57
N ASP A 234 26.21 -4.41 11.56
CA ASP A 234 27.43 -3.64 11.69
C ASP A 234 28.57 -4.11 10.75
N ALA A 235 28.50 -5.34 10.25
CA ALA A 235 29.44 -5.90 9.27
C ALA A 235 29.05 -5.61 7.81
N MET A 236 27.91 -4.99 7.53
CA MET A 236 27.40 -4.79 6.16
C MET A 236 28.38 -4.01 5.27
N ALA A 237 29.02 -2.97 5.79
CA ALA A 237 29.98 -2.17 5.03
C ALA A 237 31.19 -3.03 4.57
N GLN A 238 31.71 -3.90 5.46
CA GLN A 238 32.83 -4.79 5.13
C GLN A 238 32.44 -5.80 4.04
N GLU A 239 31.22 -6.34 4.08
CA GLU A 239 30.75 -7.25 3.04
C GLU A 239 30.63 -6.55 1.67
N ILE A 240 30.21 -5.30 1.63
CA ILE A 240 30.14 -4.50 0.39
C ILE A 240 31.55 -4.30 -0.19
N PHE A 241 32.53 -3.95 0.63
CA PHE A 241 33.93 -3.79 0.16
C PHE A 241 34.50 -5.09 -0.38
N LYS A 242 34.28 -6.24 0.28
CA LYS A 242 34.73 -7.56 -0.23
C LYS A 242 34.16 -7.89 -1.62
N ILE A 243 32.96 -7.42 -1.94
CA ILE A 243 32.36 -7.61 -3.27
C ILE A 243 33.04 -6.70 -4.29
N GLY A 244 33.39 -5.46 -3.90
CA GLY A 244 34.11 -4.50 -4.74
C GLY A 244 35.50 -4.96 -5.12
N ASP A 245 36.23 -5.57 -4.18
CA ASP A 245 37.62 -6.06 -4.40
C ASP A 245 37.71 -7.31 -5.30
N LYS A 246 36.57 -7.94 -5.60
CA LYS A 246 36.48 -9.12 -6.50
C LYS A 246 36.25 -8.76 -7.97
N ARG A 247 36.25 -7.49 -8.32
CA ARG A 247 36.16 -6.97 -9.68
C ARG A 247 37.49 -6.41 -10.11
#